data_11d8518fabcf192242d8bef6f1de2a83
#
_entry.id   11d8518fabcf192242d8bef6f1de2a83
#
_cell.length_a   1.000
_cell.length_b   1.000
_cell.length_c   1.000
_cell.angle_alpha   90.00
_cell.angle_beta   90.00
_cell.angle_gamma   90.00
#
_symmetry.space_group_name_H-M   'P 1'
#
loop_
_entity.id
_entity.type
_entity.pdbx_description
1 polymer ?
#
loop_
_entity_poly.entity_id
_entity_poly.type
_entity_poly.pdbx_seq_one_letter_code
_entity_poly.pdbx_strand_id
1 'polypeptide(L)'
;GDVAIDREVEVFLYLDQEERLIATMRKPLAQVGDFAFLEVAWVNNFGAFLGWGLMKDLFVPFREQKMKMVKGQSYIVHIHLDEDSNRIMASAKVERYLDHGIAPYRRGDEVDILVWQKTDLGFKVIIDNRWGGLLYDSQVFRDLRTGMRTRAYINKVREDGKIDVILTR
;
A
#
# COMPACT_ATOMS: atom_id res chain seq x y z
N GLY A 1 14.26 -28.15 -0.62
CA GLY A 1 14.05 -27.81 -0.62
C GLY A 1 13.16 -27.31 -0.85
N ASP A 2 12.91 -27.52 -0.89
CA ASP A 2 12.26 -27.12 -1.06
C ASP A 2 12.23 -26.29 -1.47
N VAL A 3 12.40 -26.04 -1.78
CA VAL A 3 12.50 -25.30 -2.09
C VAL A 3 12.92 -24.90 -2.63
N ALA A 4 13.07 -24.83 -3.11
CA ALA A 4 13.54 -24.45 -3.57
C ALA A 4 13.87 -23.84 -3.69
N ILE A 5 14.29 -23.80 -4.09
CA ILE A 5 14.67 -23.04 -4.15
C ILE A 5 14.38 -22.32 -4.92
N ASP A 6 14.21 -22.03 -5.60
CA ASP A 6 13.99 -21.25 -6.11
C ASP A 6 13.05 -20.90 -6.33
N ARG A 7 12.52 -20.84 -6.49
CA ARG A 7 11.85 -20.37 -6.65
C ARG A 7 11.37 -19.61 -6.70
N GLU A 8 11.13 -19.24 -7.12
CA GLU A 8 10.92 -18.39 -7.22
C GLU A 8 10.62 -17.71 -6.84
N VAL A 9 10.36 -18.12 -6.98
CA VAL A 9 10.14 -17.11 -6.63
C VAL A 9 10.32 -16.05 -7.02
N GLU A 10 9.74 -15.44 -7.07
CA GLU A 10 10.33 -14.38 -7.35
C GLU A 10 11.48 -14.20 -6.59
N VAL A 11 12.47 -13.95 -7.11
CA VAL A 11 13.70 -13.81 -6.44
C VAL A 11 13.95 -12.37 -6.16
N PHE A 12 14.46 -12.04 -4.97
CA PHE A 12 14.77 -10.67 -4.63
C PHE A 12 16.22 -10.43 -4.94
N LEU A 13 16.47 -9.59 -5.92
CA LEU A 13 17.77 -9.50 -6.55
C LEU A 13 18.84 -8.87 -5.70
N TYR A 14 18.49 -8.16 -4.63
CA TYR A 14 19.50 -7.54 -3.79
C TYR A 14 20.17 -8.50 -2.83
N LEU A 15 19.79 -9.77 -2.85
CA LEU A 15 20.26 -10.74 -1.88
C LEU A 15 21.44 -11.55 -2.43
N ASP A 16 22.36 -11.94 -1.55
CA ASP A 16 23.33 -12.94 -1.90
C ASP A 16 22.67 -14.32 -1.90
N GLN A 17 23.45 -15.37 -2.14
CA GLN A 17 22.90 -16.69 -2.32
C GLN A 17 22.17 -17.18 -1.07
N GLU A 18 22.73 -16.94 0.07
CA GLU A 18 22.15 -17.40 1.32
C GLU A 18 20.88 -16.62 1.67
N GLU A 19 20.94 -15.31 1.51
CA GLU A 19 19.78 -14.46 1.77
C GLU A 19 18.66 -14.77 0.80
N ARG A 20 19.00 -15.13 -0.42
CA ARG A 20 17.99 -15.48 -1.41
C ARG A 20 17.19 -16.70 -0.97
N LEU A 21 17.82 -17.70 -0.39
CA LEU A 21 17.10 -18.85 0.13
C LEU A 21 16.15 -18.46 1.24
N ILE A 22 16.59 -17.60 2.14
CA ILE A 22 15.75 -17.11 3.21
C ILE A 22 14.55 -16.37 2.63
N ALA A 23 14.79 -15.52 1.65
CA ALA A 23 13.73 -14.71 1.04
C ALA A 23 12.71 -15.56 0.28
N THR A 24 13.13 -16.64 -0.37
CA THR A 24 12.18 -17.49 -1.08
C THR A 24 11.24 -18.21 -0.13
N MET A 25 11.68 -18.41 1.11
CA MET A 25 10.83 -19.02 2.13
C MET A 25 9.98 -18.00 2.88
N ARG A 26 10.23 -16.73 2.67
CA ARG A 26 9.62 -15.63 3.39
C ARG A 26 9.00 -14.67 2.39
N LYS A 27 7.71 -14.42 2.49
CA LYS A 27 7.04 -13.50 1.57
C LYS A 27 7.15 -12.07 2.09
N PRO A 28 7.41 -11.11 1.23
CA PRO A 28 7.34 -9.71 1.65
C PRO A 28 5.89 -9.33 1.93
N LEU A 29 5.70 -8.33 2.79
CA LEU A 29 4.38 -7.82 3.08
C LEU A 29 3.82 -7.03 1.90
N ALA A 30 4.69 -6.60 0.99
CA ALA A 30 4.29 -5.80 -0.17
C ALA A 30 5.40 -5.85 -1.20
N GLN A 31 5.15 -5.27 -2.38
CA GLN A 31 6.10 -5.24 -3.48
C GLN A 31 6.18 -3.83 -4.05
N VAL A 32 7.20 -3.58 -4.86
CA VAL A 32 7.33 -2.31 -5.57
C VAL A 32 6.08 -2.11 -6.42
N GLY A 33 5.50 -0.92 -6.32
CA GLY A 33 4.25 -0.58 -6.99
C GLY A 33 3.04 -0.72 -6.10
N ASP A 34 3.18 -1.36 -4.95
CA ASP A 34 2.04 -1.57 -4.04
C ASP A 34 1.85 -0.39 -3.10
N PHE A 35 0.62 -0.26 -2.62
CA PHE A 35 0.32 0.52 -1.43
C PHE A 35 0.23 -0.47 -0.27
N ALA A 36 0.76 -0.07 0.89
CA ALA A 36 0.78 -0.97 2.03
C ALA A 36 0.73 -0.20 3.33
N PHE A 37 0.25 -0.86 4.38
CA PHE A 37 0.17 -0.32 5.72
C PHE A 37 1.31 -0.94 6.52
N LEU A 38 2.35 -0.17 6.80
CA LEU A 38 3.59 -0.69 7.34
C LEU A 38 4.01 0.05 8.60
N GLU A 39 4.62 -0.67 9.52
CA GLU A 39 5.05 -0.14 10.80
C GLU A 39 6.46 0.42 10.71
N VAL A 40 6.66 1.58 11.35
CA VAL A 40 7.99 2.20 11.45
C VAL A 40 8.82 1.42 12.44
N ALA A 41 9.89 0.80 11.96
CA ALA A 41 10.79 0.03 12.79
C ALA A 41 11.76 0.93 13.56
N TRP A 42 12.24 2.01 12.92
CA TRP A 42 13.13 2.98 13.56
C TRP A 42 13.20 4.25 12.73
N VAL A 43 13.70 5.33 13.34
CA VAL A 43 13.87 6.61 12.67
C VAL A 43 15.26 7.14 12.97
N ASN A 44 15.77 8.00 12.07
CA ASN A 44 17.05 8.69 12.30
C ASN A 44 16.97 10.10 11.70
N ASN A 45 18.12 10.74 11.52
CA ASN A 45 18.18 12.12 11.03
C ASN A 45 17.79 12.27 9.56
N PHE A 46 17.61 11.18 8.83
CA PHE A 46 17.29 11.21 7.40
C PHE A 46 15.85 10.85 7.12
N GLY A 47 15.20 10.11 8.01
CA GLY A 47 13.85 9.69 7.79
C GLY A 47 13.47 8.47 8.60
N ALA A 48 12.47 7.73 8.12
CA ALA A 48 11.94 6.56 8.79
C ALA A 48 12.25 5.31 7.99
N PHE A 49 12.29 4.19 8.70
CA PHE A 49 12.58 2.88 8.10
C PHE A 49 11.46 1.94 8.52
N LEU A 50 10.77 1.38 7.53
CA LEU A 50 9.57 0.59 7.73
C LEU A 50 9.86 -0.86 7.42
N GLY A 51 9.33 -1.77 8.25
CA GLY A 51 9.44 -3.19 7.99
C GLY A 51 8.45 -3.61 6.91
N TRP A 52 8.91 -4.39 5.94
CA TRP A 52 8.05 -4.85 4.86
C TRP A 52 8.22 -6.33 4.54
N GLY A 53 8.76 -7.07 5.51
CA GLY A 53 8.89 -8.51 5.38
C GLY A 53 10.19 -8.99 4.78
N LEU A 54 11.10 -8.07 4.47
CA LEU A 54 12.43 -8.39 3.96
C LEU A 54 13.47 -7.95 4.97
N MET A 55 14.72 -8.35 4.76
CA MET A 55 15.78 -8.10 5.71
C MET A 55 16.13 -6.62 5.82
N LYS A 56 16.07 -5.91 4.71
CA LYS A 56 16.32 -4.47 4.72
C LYS A 56 15.01 -3.72 4.85
N ASP A 57 14.98 -2.76 5.77
CA ASP A 57 13.81 -1.93 5.94
C ASP A 57 13.65 -0.94 4.80
N LEU A 58 12.43 -0.51 4.60
CA LEU A 58 12.05 0.38 3.53
C LEU A 58 12.21 1.83 3.98
N PHE A 59 12.96 2.62 3.25
CA PHE A 59 13.28 3.99 3.65
C PHE A 59 12.22 4.97 3.19
N VAL A 60 11.81 5.87 4.11
CA VAL A 60 10.89 6.97 3.81
C VAL A 60 11.58 8.25 4.26
N PRO A 61 12.20 9.00 3.35
CA PRO A 61 12.84 10.26 3.73
C PRO A 61 11.82 11.29 4.20
N PHE A 62 12.27 12.28 4.96
CA PHE A 62 11.35 13.27 5.54
C PHE A 62 10.51 13.96 4.48
N ARG A 63 11.06 14.24 3.30
CA ARG A 63 10.32 14.92 2.24
C ARG A 63 9.16 14.09 1.70
N GLU A 64 9.17 12.78 1.97
CA GLU A 64 8.11 11.87 1.52
C GLU A 64 7.12 11.55 2.64
N GLN A 65 7.24 12.16 3.78
CA GLN A 65 6.31 11.97 4.89
C GLN A 65 5.30 13.12 4.89
N LYS A 66 4.03 12.81 5.11
CA LYS A 66 3.01 13.85 5.23
C LYS A 66 3.09 14.54 6.58
N MET A 67 3.34 13.74 7.61
CA MET A 67 3.65 14.23 8.93
C MET A 67 4.80 13.37 9.44
N LYS A 68 5.53 13.88 10.41
CA LYS A 68 6.70 13.19 10.92
C LYS A 68 6.31 11.81 11.42
N MET A 69 6.93 10.78 10.88
CA MET A 69 6.64 9.41 11.27
C MET A 69 7.24 9.07 12.62
N VAL A 70 6.52 8.26 13.37
CA VAL A 70 6.88 7.90 14.73
C VAL A 70 7.11 6.40 14.81
N LYS A 71 8.20 6.01 15.44
CA LYS A 71 8.54 4.60 15.65
C LYS A 71 7.37 3.87 16.34
N GLY A 72 7.03 2.72 15.83
CA GLY A 72 5.96 1.89 16.36
C GLY A 72 4.60 2.18 15.77
N GLN A 73 4.46 3.29 15.03
CA GLN A 73 3.21 3.61 14.36
C GLN A 73 3.24 3.07 12.94
N SER A 74 2.06 2.83 12.38
CA SER A 74 1.94 2.30 11.02
C SER A 74 1.31 3.35 10.11
N TYR A 75 1.74 3.33 8.86
CA TYR A 75 1.33 4.33 7.87
C TYR A 75 1.07 3.68 6.52
N ILE A 76 0.14 4.26 5.77
CA ILE A 76 -0.07 3.84 4.38
C ILE A 76 1.02 4.51 3.54
N VAL A 77 1.74 3.71 2.79
CA VAL A 77 2.80 4.20 1.91
C VAL A 77 2.71 3.51 0.56
N HIS A 78 3.28 4.16 -0.44
CA HIS A 78 3.47 3.58 -1.78
C HIS A 78 4.94 3.21 -1.93
N ILE A 79 5.20 1.99 -2.37
CA ILE A 79 6.55 1.48 -2.52
C ILE A 79 6.98 1.68 -3.96
N HIS A 80 8.12 2.36 -4.15
CA HIS A 80 8.58 2.69 -5.50
C HIS A 80 10.09 2.60 -5.59
N LEU A 81 10.57 2.54 -6.81
CA LEU A 81 11.99 2.59 -7.09
C LEU A 81 12.39 4.04 -7.28
N ASP A 82 13.36 4.49 -6.49
CA ASP A 82 13.91 5.82 -6.66
C ASP A 82 14.90 5.78 -7.81
N GLU A 83 14.59 6.50 -8.89
CA GLU A 83 15.38 6.40 -10.12
C GLU A 83 16.77 6.99 -9.97
N ASP A 84 16.91 7.99 -9.11
CA ASP A 84 18.23 8.63 -8.92
C ASP A 84 19.20 7.72 -8.19
N SER A 85 18.77 7.05 -7.14
CA SER A 85 19.63 6.21 -6.34
C SER A 85 19.50 4.74 -6.68
N ASN A 86 18.50 4.38 -7.50
CA ASN A 86 18.19 2.99 -7.85
C ASN A 86 17.86 2.15 -6.62
N ARG A 87 17.30 2.78 -5.59
CA ARG A 87 16.90 2.12 -4.36
C ARG A 87 15.39 2.01 -4.27
N ILE A 88 14.93 0.98 -3.57
CA ILE A 88 13.51 0.82 -3.28
C ILE A 88 13.19 1.67 -2.06
N MET A 89 12.23 2.57 -2.21
CA MET A 89 11.86 3.52 -1.19
C MET A 89 10.36 3.57 -1.06
N ALA A 90 9.85 4.34 -0.09
CA ALA A 90 8.43 4.50 0.07
C ALA A 90 8.06 5.95 0.31
N SER A 91 6.80 6.27 0.03
CA SER A 91 6.27 7.62 0.21
C SER A 91 4.89 7.54 0.86
N ALA A 92 4.66 8.39 1.86
CA ALA A 92 3.35 8.56 2.45
C ALA A 92 2.49 9.53 1.64
N LYS A 93 3.05 10.14 0.61
CA LYS A 93 2.31 11.05 -0.27
C LYS A 93 1.59 10.24 -1.34
N VAL A 94 0.63 9.47 -0.88
CA VAL A 94 -0.05 8.43 -1.62
C VAL A 94 -0.74 8.95 -2.88
N GLU A 95 -1.28 10.16 -2.81
CA GLU A 95 -2.06 10.71 -3.93
C GLU A 95 -1.25 10.85 -5.20
N ARG A 96 0.06 11.02 -5.10
CA ARG A 96 0.91 11.12 -6.29
C ARG A 96 0.94 9.85 -7.12
N TYR A 97 0.65 8.72 -6.49
CA TYR A 97 0.83 7.42 -7.11
C TYR A 97 -0.48 6.78 -7.50
N LEU A 98 -1.60 7.45 -7.24
CA LEU A 98 -2.91 6.96 -7.67
C LEU A 98 -3.12 7.34 -9.12
N ASP A 99 -3.83 6.49 -9.84
CA ASP A 99 -4.19 6.78 -11.21
C ASP A 99 -5.20 7.91 -11.26
N HIS A 100 -5.13 8.69 -12.32
CA HIS A 100 -6.04 9.81 -12.56
C HIS A 100 -6.80 9.55 -13.85
N GLY A 101 -7.89 10.24 -14.02
CA GLY A 101 -8.73 10.08 -15.20
C GLY A 101 -9.91 9.20 -14.87
N ILE A 102 -10.51 8.64 -15.90
CA ILE A 102 -11.73 7.86 -15.74
C ILE A 102 -11.37 6.40 -15.53
N ALA A 103 -11.77 5.86 -14.40
CA ALA A 103 -11.51 4.48 -14.08
C ALA A 103 -12.37 3.54 -14.93
N PRO A 104 -11.88 2.35 -15.27
CA PRO A 104 -12.59 1.43 -16.15
C PRO A 104 -13.58 0.56 -15.41
N TYR A 105 -14.27 1.11 -14.42
CA TYR A 105 -15.20 0.34 -13.61
C TYR A 105 -16.63 0.66 -13.95
N ARG A 106 -17.50 -0.30 -13.70
CA ARG A 106 -18.93 -0.15 -13.80
C ARG A 106 -19.56 -0.39 -12.45
N ARG A 107 -20.74 0.20 -12.24
CA ARG A 107 -21.48 -0.02 -11.02
C ARG A 107 -21.70 -1.53 -10.82
N GLY A 108 -21.42 -1.98 -9.61
CA GLY A 108 -21.55 -3.38 -9.24
C GLY A 108 -20.28 -4.19 -9.38
N ASP A 109 -19.25 -3.64 -10.03
CA ASP A 109 -17.97 -4.35 -10.14
C ASP A 109 -17.40 -4.62 -8.77
N GLU A 110 -16.86 -5.80 -8.58
CA GLU A 110 -16.23 -6.21 -7.34
C GLU A 110 -14.78 -5.80 -7.36
N VAL A 111 -14.30 -5.18 -6.28
CA VAL A 111 -12.94 -4.66 -6.20
C VAL A 111 -12.38 -4.93 -4.81
N ASP A 112 -11.05 -4.88 -4.73
CA ASP A 112 -10.35 -4.93 -3.44
C ASP A 112 -10.05 -3.52 -3.00
N ILE A 113 -10.26 -3.22 -1.72
CA ILE A 113 -9.93 -1.91 -1.20
C ILE A 113 -8.98 -2.03 -0.01
N LEU A 114 -8.12 -1.02 0.10
CA LEU A 114 -7.28 -0.78 1.26
C LEU A 114 -7.79 0.48 1.92
N VAL A 115 -8.20 0.40 3.17
CA VAL A 115 -8.71 1.57 3.90
C VAL A 115 -7.53 2.47 4.19
N TRP A 116 -7.61 3.69 3.69
CA TRP A 116 -6.47 4.60 3.66
C TRP A 116 -6.55 5.65 4.75
N GLN A 117 -7.69 6.32 4.89
CA GLN A 117 -7.79 7.46 5.80
C GLN A 117 -9.24 7.73 6.18
N LYS A 118 -9.49 7.94 7.47
CA LYS A 118 -10.82 8.36 7.93
C LYS A 118 -11.00 9.84 7.64
N THR A 119 -12.16 10.19 7.14
CA THR A 119 -12.53 11.58 6.84
C THR A 119 -13.91 11.87 7.42
N ASP A 120 -14.35 13.13 7.31
CA ASP A 120 -15.67 13.53 7.78
C ASP A 120 -16.79 12.81 7.05
N LEU A 121 -16.58 12.46 5.80
CA LEU A 121 -17.60 11.80 4.98
C LEU A 121 -17.59 10.29 5.13
N GLY A 122 -16.50 9.71 5.55
CA GLY A 122 -16.31 8.27 5.64
C GLY A 122 -14.86 7.93 5.55
N PHE A 123 -14.52 6.96 4.70
CA PHE A 123 -13.15 6.51 4.55
C PHE A 123 -12.67 6.70 3.14
N LYS A 124 -11.49 7.29 2.99
CA LYS A 124 -10.77 7.20 1.72
C LYS A 124 -10.22 5.80 1.60
N VAL A 125 -10.29 5.23 0.41
CA VAL A 125 -9.80 3.89 0.14
C VAL A 125 -8.97 3.89 -1.12
N ILE A 126 -8.10 2.88 -1.24
CA ILE A 126 -7.33 2.64 -2.45
C ILE A 126 -7.91 1.40 -3.10
N ILE A 127 -8.37 1.54 -4.34
CA ILE A 127 -9.09 0.50 -5.06
C ILE A 127 -8.12 -0.21 -5.98
N ASP A 128 -8.04 -1.54 -5.84
CA ASP A 128 -7.22 -2.41 -6.69
C ASP A 128 -5.79 -1.92 -6.83
N ASN A 129 -5.28 -1.30 -5.76
CA ASN A 129 -3.89 -0.83 -5.69
C ASN A 129 -3.58 0.26 -6.71
N ARG A 130 -4.59 0.95 -7.25
CA ARG A 130 -4.38 1.93 -8.31
C ARG A 130 -5.21 3.20 -8.18
N TRP A 131 -6.45 3.11 -7.68
CA TRP A 131 -7.40 4.21 -7.77
C TRP A 131 -7.82 4.69 -6.39
N GLY A 132 -8.04 5.99 -6.25
CA GLY A 132 -8.60 6.52 -5.03
C GLY A 132 -10.12 6.46 -5.06
N GLY A 133 -10.73 6.15 -3.92
CA GLY A 133 -12.16 6.09 -3.81
C GLY A 133 -12.65 6.52 -2.44
N LEU A 134 -13.96 6.55 -2.28
CA LEU A 134 -14.60 6.97 -1.04
C LEU A 134 -15.68 5.97 -0.65
N LEU A 135 -15.63 5.57 0.62
CA LEU A 135 -16.65 4.73 1.24
C LEU A 135 -17.34 5.60 2.28
N TYR A 136 -18.61 5.94 2.04
CA TYR A 136 -19.35 6.83 2.92
C TYR A 136 -19.71 6.15 4.23
N ASP A 137 -19.78 6.92 5.33
CA ASP A 137 -20.13 6.40 6.64
C ASP A 137 -21.45 5.64 6.62
N SER A 138 -22.42 6.10 5.84
CA SER A 138 -23.72 5.46 5.76
C SER A 138 -23.66 4.04 5.20
N GLN A 139 -22.54 3.68 4.57
CA GLN A 139 -22.35 2.36 4.00
C GLN A 139 -21.45 1.47 4.85
N VAL A 140 -21.03 1.94 6.02
CA VAL A 140 -20.13 1.19 6.88
C VAL A 140 -20.96 0.45 7.94
N PHE A 141 -20.95 -0.88 7.86
CA PHE A 141 -21.75 -1.71 8.76
C PHE A 141 -20.88 -2.51 9.73
N ARG A 142 -19.60 -2.25 9.76
CA ARG A 142 -18.67 -2.94 10.65
C ARG A 142 -17.50 -2.02 10.94
N ASP A 143 -16.71 -2.38 11.95
CA ASP A 143 -15.52 -1.60 12.28
C ASP A 143 -14.53 -1.65 11.14
N LEU A 144 -14.17 -0.47 10.66
CA LEU A 144 -13.11 -0.33 9.68
C LEU A 144 -12.02 0.52 10.29
N ARG A 145 -10.78 0.16 9.97
CA ARG A 145 -9.60 0.90 10.42
C ARG A 145 -8.64 1.08 9.27
N THR A 146 -7.88 2.16 9.34
CA THR A 146 -6.81 2.40 8.38
C THR A 146 -5.91 1.17 8.32
N GLY A 147 -5.61 0.75 7.11
CA GLY A 147 -4.77 -0.42 6.89
C GLY A 147 -5.53 -1.70 6.63
N MET A 148 -6.82 -1.72 6.89
CA MET A 148 -7.61 -2.93 6.62
C MET A 148 -7.82 -3.11 5.13
N ARG A 149 -7.82 -4.36 4.70
CA ARG A 149 -8.14 -4.72 3.32
C ARG A 149 -9.42 -5.52 3.31
N THR A 150 -10.29 -5.21 2.36
CA THR A 150 -11.54 -5.93 2.25
C THR A 150 -12.07 -5.81 0.82
N ARG A 151 -13.09 -6.60 0.51
CA ARG A 151 -13.77 -6.58 -0.77
C ARG A 151 -14.85 -5.52 -0.74
N ALA A 152 -15.05 -4.84 -1.86
CA ALA A 152 -16.07 -3.83 -1.98
C ALA A 152 -16.64 -3.87 -3.39
N TYR A 153 -17.62 -3.01 -3.64
CA TYR A 153 -18.29 -2.96 -4.94
C TYR A 153 -18.37 -1.52 -5.39
N ILE A 154 -18.20 -1.31 -6.68
CA ILE A 154 -18.30 0.03 -7.26
C ILE A 154 -19.75 0.47 -7.19
N ASN A 155 -19.99 1.64 -6.61
CA ASN A 155 -21.31 2.23 -6.58
C ASN A 155 -21.46 3.27 -7.70
N LYS A 156 -20.45 4.11 -7.88
CA LYS A 156 -20.50 5.15 -8.89
C LYS A 156 -19.09 5.60 -9.27
N VAL A 157 -18.85 5.77 -10.55
CA VAL A 157 -17.65 6.44 -11.05
C VAL A 157 -18.12 7.83 -11.50
N ARG A 158 -17.67 8.86 -10.78
CA ARG A 158 -18.12 10.22 -11.02
C ARG A 158 -17.40 10.83 -12.21
N GLU A 159 -18.00 11.87 -12.77
CA GLU A 159 -17.43 12.59 -13.89
C GLU A 159 -16.09 13.24 -13.54
N ASP A 160 -15.92 13.64 -12.27
CA ASP A 160 -14.69 14.24 -11.82
C ASP A 160 -13.60 13.21 -11.51
N GLY A 161 -13.84 11.96 -11.84
CA GLY A 161 -12.88 10.88 -11.65
C GLY A 161 -12.92 10.22 -10.30
N LYS A 162 -13.74 10.71 -9.38
CA LYS A 162 -13.86 10.09 -8.07
C LYS A 162 -14.73 8.85 -8.13
N ILE A 163 -14.45 7.90 -7.26
CA ILE A 163 -15.12 6.61 -7.26
C ILE A 163 -15.76 6.38 -5.90
N ASP A 164 -17.06 6.10 -5.90
CA ASP A 164 -17.76 5.73 -4.68
C ASP A 164 -17.87 4.21 -4.63
N VAL A 165 -17.60 3.63 -3.46
CA VAL A 165 -17.71 2.19 -3.26
C VAL A 165 -18.64 1.89 -2.09
N ILE A 166 -19.15 0.66 -2.07
CA ILE A 166 -19.99 0.17 -0.98
C ILE A 166 -19.49 -1.21 -0.58
N LEU A 167 -19.79 -1.60 0.66
CA LEU A 167 -19.31 -2.88 1.17
C LEU A 167 -20.18 -4.06 0.75
N THR A 168 -21.46 -3.81 0.46
CA THR A 168 -22.38 -4.84 0.02
C THR A 168 -23.15 -4.34 -1.19
N ARG A 169 -23.52 -5.27 -2.04
CA ARG A 169 -24.34 -4.91 -3.19
C ARG A 169 -25.76 -4.61 -2.77
#